data_c2d49eae4bba0b249d63ff96db8e0761
#
_entry.id   c2d49eae4bba0b249d63ff96db8e0761
#
_cell.length_a   1.000
_cell.length_b   1.000
_cell.length_c   1.000
_cell.angle_alpha   90.00
_cell.angle_beta   90.00
_cell.angle_gamma   90.00
#
_symmetry.space_group_name_H-M   'P 1'
#
loop_
_entity.id
_entity.type
_entity.pdbx_description
1 polymer ?
#
loop_
_entity_poly.entity_id
_entity_poly.type
_entity_poly.pdbx_seq_one_letter_code
_entity_poly.pdbx_strand_id
1 'polypeptide(L)'
;MPSRNKIFKTAGVILLFSIAFFGGRLAAARFAPADSARIVPAPENWGLGFQEDGKLPTGNATIDELKKYDAYYAEDTQEKVLYLTFDCGYENGNIEPMLDALKKHKAPATFFVVGNLLSTSPDIIKRINKEGHTVGNHTYHHPDMSSISTKDAFDKELKGVEDLYKEITGEAMTKYYRPPQGKYSIENLQMAKDLGYHTFFWSLAYVDWIEDEQPSKEEAFDKLLTRIHPGAIVLLHSTSKTNAEILDELLTNWEEMGYTFKSLDQLIGK
;
A
#
# COMPACT_ATOMS: atom_id res chain seq x y z
N MET A 1 -57.19 21.58 49.50
CA MET A 1 -58.54 21.11 49.11
C MET A 1 -58.44 20.26 47.92
N PRO A 2 -59.30 19.26 47.74
CA PRO A 2 -58.85 17.84 47.80
C PRO A 2 -59.01 17.11 46.49
N SER A 3 -58.29 15.99 46.44
CA SER A 3 -58.79 14.62 46.20
C SER A 3 -59.21 14.31 44.76
N ARG A 4 -58.98 13.16 44.21
CA ARG A 4 -59.33 11.77 44.59
C ARG A 4 -58.68 10.74 43.64
N ASN A 5 -58.24 9.70 44.27
CA ASN A 5 -57.98 8.38 43.68
C ASN A 5 -59.11 7.84 42.81
N LYS A 6 -58.77 7.10 41.76
CA LYS A 6 -59.56 5.89 41.41
C LYS A 6 -58.64 4.79 40.85
N ILE A 7 -58.62 3.73 41.62
CA ILE A 7 -58.18 2.38 41.32
C ILE A 7 -59.29 1.73 40.42
N PHE A 8 -58.89 1.02 39.37
CA PHE A 8 -59.72 -0.05 38.86
C PHE A 8 -58.86 -1.32 38.57
N LYS A 9 -59.46 -2.38 39.09
CA LYS A 9 -58.95 -3.75 39.16
C LYS A 9 -59.23 -4.52 37.83
N THR A 10 -58.28 -5.44 37.58
CA THR A 10 -58.49 -6.86 37.16
C THR A 10 -59.47 -7.23 36.07
N ALA A 11 -59.00 -8.00 35.11
CA ALA A 11 -59.56 -9.30 34.75
C ALA A 11 -58.58 -10.08 33.90
N GLY A 12 -58.20 -11.27 34.39
CA GLY A 12 -57.44 -12.26 33.66
C GLY A 12 -58.32 -13.03 32.70
N VAL A 13 -57.78 -13.37 31.53
CA VAL A 13 -58.41 -14.36 30.65
C VAL A 13 -57.37 -15.43 30.38
N ILE A 14 -57.61 -16.63 30.90
CA ILE A 14 -56.88 -17.85 30.61
C ILE A 14 -57.48 -18.39 29.30
N LEU A 15 -56.69 -18.53 28.26
CA LEU A 15 -57.08 -19.20 27.02
C LEU A 15 -56.31 -20.52 26.92
N LEU A 16 -57.06 -21.61 27.04
CA LEU A 16 -56.64 -22.99 26.80
C LEU A 16 -56.48 -23.20 25.28
N PHE A 17 -55.26 -23.56 24.85
CA PHE A 17 -55.06 -24.06 23.47
C PHE A 17 -55.12 -25.59 23.43
N SER A 18 -56.07 -26.02 22.64
CA SER A 18 -56.30 -27.43 22.27
C SER A 18 -55.20 -27.89 21.29
N ILE A 19 -54.59 -29.02 21.59
CA ILE A 19 -53.63 -29.71 20.75
C ILE A 19 -54.44 -30.49 19.67
N ALA A 20 -54.28 -30.08 18.40
CA ALA A 20 -54.71 -30.92 17.27
C ALA A 20 -53.50 -31.62 16.66
N PHE A 21 -53.42 -32.91 16.83
CA PHE A 21 -52.48 -33.78 16.11
C PHE A 21 -52.96 -33.92 14.66
N PHE A 22 -52.18 -33.43 13.70
CA PHE A 22 -52.27 -33.84 12.33
C PHE A 22 -50.93 -34.42 11.87
N GLY A 23 -50.96 -35.71 11.61
CA GLY A 23 -49.84 -36.40 10.98
C GLY A 23 -49.69 -35.97 9.52
N GLY A 24 -48.53 -35.49 9.16
CA GLY A 24 -48.18 -35.12 7.79
C GLY A 24 -46.70 -35.43 7.52
N ARG A 25 -46.48 -36.45 6.74
CA ARG A 25 -45.32 -36.88 5.95
C ARG A 25 -44.05 -36.07 6.12
N LEU A 26 -43.01 -36.72 6.66
CA LEU A 26 -41.62 -36.30 6.54
C LEU A 26 -41.23 -36.14 5.06
N ALA A 27 -41.18 -34.92 4.58
CA ALA A 27 -40.38 -34.56 3.42
C ALA A 27 -38.97 -34.26 3.94
N ALA A 28 -38.02 -35.16 3.71
CA ALA A 28 -36.60 -34.93 3.96
C ALA A 28 -36.15 -33.82 3.00
N ALA A 29 -36.21 -32.56 3.43
CA ALA A 29 -35.46 -31.49 2.80
C ALA A 29 -33.98 -31.79 2.97
N ARG A 30 -33.30 -32.18 1.91
CA ARG A 30 -31.85 -32.21 1.85
C ARG A 30 -31.40 -30.78 2.07
N PHE A 31 -30.87 -30.50 3.25
CA PHE A 31 -30.06 -29.33 3.47
C PHE A 31 -28.80 -29.49 2.60
N ALA A 32 -28.76 -28.83 1.46
CA ALA A 32 -27.50 -28.53 0.83
C ALA A 32 -26.66 -27.77 1.88
N PRO A 33 -25.37 -28.11 2.07
CA PRO A 33 -24.52 -27.28 2.91
C PRO A 33 -24.62 -25.86 2.39
N ALA A 34 -25.03 -24.93 3.25
CA ALA A 34 -24.92 -23.52 2.95
C ALA A 34 -23.46 -23.29 2.50
N ASP A 35 -23.28 -22.83 1.28
CA ASP A 35 -22.00 -22.26 0.88
C ASP A 35 -21.56 -21.37 2.03
N SER A 36 -20.48 -21.79 2.70
CA SER A 36 -19.84 -20.94 3.69
C SER A 36 -19.48 -19.65 2.94
N ALA A 37 -20.27 -18.61 3.16
CA ALA A 37 -19.98 -17.30 2.63
C ALA A 37 -18.53 -17.02 3.01
N ARG A 38 -17.66 -17.03 2.02
CA ARG A 38 -16.23 -16.72 2.20
C ARG A 38 -16.21 -15.34 2.84
N ILE A 39 -15.84 -15.27 4.11
CA ILE A 39 -15.63 -13.98 4.77
C ILE A 39 -14.45 -13.38 4.02
N VAL A 40 -14.74 -12.47 3.10
CA VAL A 40 -13.73 -11.66 2.42
C VAL A 40 -13.24 -10.68 3.48
N PRO A 41 -11.96 -10.72 3.88
CA PRO A 41 -11.44 -9.73 4.80
C PRO A 41 -11.71 -8.33 4.28
N ALA A 42 -12.14 -7.42 5.17
CA ALA A 42 -12.39 -6.03 4.77
C ALA A 42 -11.11 -5.41 4.16
N PRO A 43 -11.25 -4.46 3.22
CA PRO A 43 -10.12 -3.68 2.75
C PRO A 43 -9.36 -3.05 3.91
N GLU A 44 -8.05 -3.07 3.84
CA GLU A 44 -7.16 -2.53 4.87
C GLU A 44 -6.34 -1.36 4.32
N ASN A 45 -5.96 -0.44 5.21
CA ASN A 45 -4.96 0.56 4.92
C ASN A 45 -3.63 0.09 5.48
N TRP A 46 -2.57 0.09 4.68
CA TRP A 46 -1.24 -0.21 5.17
C TRP A 46 -0.83 0.79 6.26
N GLY A 47 -0.52 0.28 7.43
CA GLY A 47 -0.13 1.08 8.60
C GLY A 47 1.05 0.47 9.32
N LEU A 48 1.84 1.32 9.97
CA LEU A 48 3.04 0.94 10.69
C LEU A 48 2.93 1.33 12.16
N GLY A 49 3.28 0.40 13.04
CA GLY A 49 3.45 0.64 14.46
C GLY A 49 4.94 0.67 14.82
N PHE A 50 5.47 1.85 15.15
CA PHE A 50 6.84 2.02 15.61
C PHE A 50 6.91 1.81 17.13
N GLN A 51 7.66 0.79 17.58
CA GLN A 51 7.82 0.46 18.99
C GLN A 51 9.13 0.98 19.56
N GLU A 52 10.20 0.93 18.75
CA GLU A 52 11.57 1.29 19.13
C GLU A 52 12.29 1.91 17.94
N ASP A 53 13.08 2.95 18.21
CA ASP A 53 13.88 3.61 17.18
C ASP A 53 14.92 2.66 16.58
N GLY A 54 15.11 2.74 15.27
CA GLY A 54 16.06 1.90 14.57
C GLY A 54 15.68 0.44 14.43
N LYS A 55 14.42 0.07 14.75
CA LYS A 55 13.90 -1.29 14.64
C LYS A 55 12.81 -1.42 13.59
N LEU A 56 12.72 -2.60 13.01
CA LEU A 56 11.65 -2.95 12.07
C LEU A 56 10.28 -2.71 12.72
N PRO A 57 9.44 -1.82 12.17
CA PRO A 57 8.10 -1.58 12.70
C PRO A 57 7.16 -2.76 12.40
N THR A 58 6.13 -2.92 13.21
CA THR A 58 5.05 -3.86 12.89
C THR A 58 4.12 -3.27 11.85
N GLY A 59 3.81 -4.06 10.81
CA GLY A 59 2.77 -3.73 9.82
C GLY A 59 1.42 -4.35 10.19
N ASN A 60 0.38 -4.03 9.41
CA ASN A 60 -0.94 -4.68 9.52
C ASN A 60 -0.87 -6.19 9.21
N ALA A 61 0.11 -6.59 8.39
CA ALA A 61 0.41 -7.98 8.09
C ALA A 61 1.90 -8.25 8.31
N THR A 62 2.24 -9.48 8.66
CA THR A 62 3.63 -9.92 8.82
C THR A 62 4.32 -10.11 7.47
N ILE A 63 5.66 -10.14 7.46
CA ILE A 63 6.46 -10.44 6.26
C ILE A 63 6.04 -11.80 5.67
N ASP A 64 5.85 -12.82 6.49
CA ASP A 64 5.47 -14.16 6.05
C ASP A 64 4.05 -14.23 5.45
N GLU A 65 3.12 -13.43 5.97
CA GLU A 65 1.76 -13.33 5.40
C GLU A 65 1.79 -12.67 4.04
N LEU A 66 2.47 -11.54 3.90
CA LEU A 66 2.61 -10.81 2.65
C LEU A 66 3.35 -11.61 1.59
N LYS A 67 4.40 -12.34 1.97
CA LYS A 67 5.21 -13.16 1.06
C LYS A 67 4.40 -14.22 0.32
N LYS A 68 3.28 -14.70 0.89
CA LYS A 68 2.34 -15.62 0.21
C LYS A 68 1.75 -15.01 -1.07
N TYR A 69 1.70 -13.69 -1.13
CA TYR A 69 1.15 -12.91 -2.24
C TYR A 69 2.23 -12.18 -3.04
N ASP A 70 3.51 -12.56 -2.91
CA ASP A 70 4.65 -11.84 -3.48
C ASP A 70 4.60 -10.34 -3.12
N ALA A 71 4.23 -10.05 -1.87
CA ALA A 71 4.16 -8.70 -1.32
C ALA A 71 5.22 -8.50 -0.22
N TYR A 72 5.78 -7.29 -0.15
CA TYR A 72 6.93 -6.95 0.68
C TYR A 72 6.74 -5.56 1.31
N TYR A 73 7.22 -5.37 2.54
CA TYR A 73 7.30 -4.05 3.16
C TYR A 73 8.66 -3.75 3.78
N ALA A 74 9.47 -4.78 4.00
CA ALA A 74 10.83 -4.71 4.50
C ALA A 74 11.55 -6.03 4.20
N GLU A 75 12.86 -6.03 4.33
CA GLU A 75 13.67 -7.24 4.45
C GLU A 75 13.91 -7.54 5.93
N ASP A 76 13.68 -8.78 6.36
CA ASP A 76 14.06 -9.22 7.70
C ASP A 76 15.56 -9.56 7.72
N THR A 77 16.38 -8.56 8.01
CA THR A 77 17.84 -8.66 7.98
C THR A 77 18.48 -7.82 9.07
N GLN A 78 19.72 -8.14 9.44
CA GLN A 78 20.58 -7.30 10.27
C GLN A 78 21.57 -6.48 9.44
N GLU A 79 21.63 -6.70 8.13
CA GLU A 79 22.45 -5.89 7.23
C GLU A 79 21.87 -4.49 7.11
N LYS A 80 22.73 -3.48 7.27
CA LYS A 80 22.35 -2.08 7.08
C LYS A 80 22.17 -1.78 5.59
N VAL A 81 21.07 -2.24 5.03
CA VAL A 81 20.66 -2.03 3.63
C VAL A 81 19.33 -1.29 3.58
N LEU A 82 19.19 -0.39 2.61
CA LEU A 82 17.97 0.38 2.34
C LEU A 82 17.54 0.20 0.90
N TYR A 83 16.23 0.19 0.72
CA TYR A 83 15.56 0.12 -0.58
C TYR A 83 14.79 1.41 -0.79
N LEU A 84 15.32 2.30 -1.64
CA LEU A 84 14.73 3.61 -1.88
C LEU A 84 13.58 3.51 -2.87
N THR A 85 12.43 4.06 -2.50
CA THR A 85 11.26 4.10 -3.37
C THR A 85 10.58 5.45 -3.32
N PHE A 86 10.05 5.87 -4.49
CA PHE A 86 9.36 7.15 -4.66
C PHE A 86 8.00 6.91 -5.28
N ASP A 87 6.94 7.48 -4.69
CA ASP A 87 5.63 7.53 -5.33
C ASP A 87 5.51 8.85 -6.11
N CYS A 88 5.16 8.72 -7.41
CA CYS A 88 5.30 9.82 -8.38
C CYS A 88 3.99 10.06 -9.12
N GLY A 89 3.24 11.08 -8.67
CA GLY A 89 1.95 11.46 -9.26
C GLY A 89 2.07 12.39 -10.46
N TYR A 90 2.96 13.37 -10.39
CA TYR A 90 3.24 14.38 -11.40
C TYR A 90 4.63 15.00 -11.19
N GLU A 91 5.12 15.74 -12.20
CA GLU A 91 6.39 16.49 -12.12
C GLU A 91 6.10 17.95 -11.74
N ASN A 92 6.82 18.44 -10.73
CA ASN A 92 6.74 19.82 -10.26
C ASN A 92 8.13 20.47 -10.06
N GLY A 93 9.17 19.93 -10.69
CA GLY A 93 10.55 20.38 -10.60
C GLY A 93 11.40 19.64 -9.56
N ASN A 94 10.83 18.67 -8.86
CA ASN A 94 11.49 17.98 -7.75
C ASN A 94 12.19 16.66 -8.15
N ILE A 95 11.73 15.98 -9.22
CA ILE A 95 12.30 14.66 -9.60
C ILE A 95 13.73 14.80 -10.11
N GLU A 96 14.04 15.84 -10.91
CA GLU A 96 15.39 16.02 -11.42
C GLU A 96 16.46 16.19 -10.34
N PRO A 97 16.29 17.07 -9.32
CA PRO A 97 17.23 17.14 -8.19
C PRO A 97 17.37 15.82 -7.42
N MET A 98 16.27 15.07 -7.27
CA MET A 98 16.32 13.74 -6.63
C MET A 98 17.17 12.76 -7.44
N LEU A 99 17.01 12.72 -8.75
CA LEU A 99 17.84 11.89 -9.64
C LEU A 99 19.33 12.29 -9.58
N ASP A 100 19.63 13.59 -9.50
CA ASP A 100 21.00 14.06 -9.34
C ASP A 100 21.63 13.59 -8.02
N ALA A 101 20.86 13.64 -6.92
CA ALA A 101 21.30 13.12 -5.62
C ALA A 101 21.53 11.60 -5.67
N LEU A 102 20.56 10.84 -6.19
CA LEU A 102 20.69 9.37 -6.33
C LEU A 102 21.91 8.99 -7.16
N LYS A 103 22.17 9.70 -8.26
CA LYS A 103 23.33 9.48 -9.12
C LYS A 103 24.65 9.75 -8.39
N LYS A 104 24.73 10.83 -7.62
CA LYS A 104 25.92 11.20 -6.82
C LYS A 104 26.27 10.08 -5.83
N HIS A 105 25.28 9.52 -5.14
CA HIS A 105 25.44 8.44 -4.16
C HIS A 105 25.44 7.03 -4.78
N LYS A 106 25.26 6.91 -6.11
CA LYS A 106 25.11 5.63 -6.82
C LYS A 106 24.02 4.75 -6.19
N ALA A 107 22.98 5.39 -5.66
CA ALA A 107 21.89 4.75 -4.95
C ALA A 107 20.81 4.32 -5.96
N PRO A 108 20.57 3.02 -6.16
CA PRO A 108 19.47 2.56 -6.98
C PRO A 108 18.14 2.89 -6.28
N ALA A 109 17.11 3.19 -7.10
CA ALA A 109 15.79 3.48 -6.57
C ALA A 109 14.70 2.92 -7.48
N THR A 110 13.48 2.77 -6.93
CA THR A 110 12.28 2.43 -7.70
C THR A 110 11.30 3.59 -7.63
N PHE A 111 10.84 4.05 -8.79
CA PHE A 111 9.84 5.10 -8.93
C PHE A 111 8.52 4.45 -9.32
N PHE A 112 7.55 4.46 -8.40
CA PHE A 112 6.19 4.00 -8.67
C PHE A 112 5.38 5.13 -9.29
N VAL A 113 5.08 5.00 -10.57
CA VAL A 113 4.54 6.09 -11.38
C VAL A 113 3.06 5.86 -11.73
N VAL A 114 2.29 6.94 -11.77
CA VAL A 114 0.91 6.93 -12.27
C VAL A 114 0.85 7.33 -13.74
N GLY A 115 -0.27 7.03 -14.41
CA GLY A 115 -0.48 7.37 -15.82
C GLY A 115 -0.29 8.85 -16.13
N ASN A 116 -0.63 9.75 -15.20
CA ASN A 116 -0.45 11.20 -15.39
C ASN A 116 1.02 11.59 -15.59
N LEU A 117 1.94 11.10 -14.74
CA LEU A 117 3.36 11.41 -14.88
C LEU A 117 3.93 10.91 -16.20
N LEU A 118 3.57 9.69 -16.61
CA LEU A 118 3.97 9.11 -17.90
C LEU A 118 3.51 9.97 -19.07
N SER A 119 2.25 10.42 -19.04
CA SER A 119 1.66 11.20 -20.13
C SER A 119 2.22 12.62 -20.25
N THR A 120 2.52 13.27 -19.11
CA THR A 120 2.90 14.67 -19.05
C THR A 120 4.41 14.90 -19.05
N SER A 121 5.19 13.89 -18.60
CA SER A 121 6.63 14.03 -18.40
C SER A 121 7.42 12.81 -18.90
N PRO A 122 7.25 12.42 -20.20
CA PRO A 122 7.89 11.22 -20.74
C PRO A 122 9.43 11.29 -20.70
N ASP A 123 10.02 12.46 -20.74
CA ASP A 123 11.48 12.62 -20.69
C ASP A 123 12.05 12.32 -19.30
N ILE A 124 11.29 12.60 -18.23
CA ILE A 124 11.63 12.17 -16.86
C ILE A 124 11.64 10.63 -16.78
N ILE A 125 10.65 9.96 -17.35
CA ILE A 125 10.59 8.50 -17.39
C ILE A 125 11.81 7.90 -18.11
N LYS A 126 12.18 8.48 -19.27
CA LYS A 126 13.39 8.07 -20.00
C LYS A 126 14.66 8.31 -19.18
N ARG A 127 14.72 9.42 -18.43
CA ARG A 127 15.87 9.74 -17.57
C ARG A 127 15.99 8.72 -16.42
N ILE A 128 14.88 8.42 -15.72
CA ILE A 128 14.83 7.42 -14.65
C ILE A 128 15.37 6.08 -15.17
N ASN A 129 14.85 5.62 -16.31
CA ASN A 129 15.27 4.35 -16.92
C ASN A 129 16.76 4.37 -17.33
N LYS A 130 17.19 5.44 -18.01
CA LYS A 130 18.59 5.58 -18.50
C LYS A 130 19.61 5.63 -17.36
N GLU A 131 19.26 6.18 -16.20
CA GLU A 131 20.14 6.27 -15.04
C GLU A 131 20.15 4.98 -14.20
N GLY A 132 19.42 3.92 -14.66
CA GLY A 132 19.45 2.58 -14.06
C GLY A 132 18.50 2.41 -12.87
N HIS A 133 17.55 3.32 -12.70
CA HIS A 133 16.49 3.17 -11.72
C HIS A 133 15.33 2.34 -12.30
N THR A 134 14.57 1.69 -11.43
CA THR A 134 13.39 0.91 -11.83
C THR A 134 12.16 1.81 -11.87
N VAL A 135 11.36 1.68 -12.94
CA VAL A 135 10.01 2.27 -12.99
C VAL A 135 9.00 1.18 -12.62
N GLY A 136 8.26 1.40 -11.52
CA GLY A 136 7.20 0.55 -11.02
C GLY A 136 5.82 1.14 -11.30
N ASN A 137 4.80 0.32 -11.18
CA ASN A 137 3.41 0.65 -11.48
C ASN A 137 2.68 1.15 -10.24
N HIS A 138 2.12 2.38 -10.30
CA HIS A 138 1.28 2.96 -9.26
C HIS A 138 -0.16 3.21 -9.74
N THR A 139 -0.62 2.39 -10.71
CA THR A 139 -1.91 2.49 -11.41
C THR A 139 -2.04 3.68 -12.36
N TYR A 140 -3.00 3.59 -13.26
CA TYR A 140 -3.20 4.65 -14.26
C TYR A 140 -3.86 5.90 -13.67
N HIS A 141 -4.95 5.71 -12.89
CA HIS A 141 -5.75 6.81 -12.33
C HIS A 141 -5.59 7.00 -10.82
N HIS A 142 -4.74 6.23 -10.15
CA HIS A 142 -4.55 6.25 -8.70
C HIS A 142 -5.84 6.01 -7.89
N PRO A 143 -6.70 5.04 -8.25
CA PRO A 143 -7.91 4.75 -7.51
C PRO A 143 -7.63 3.98 -6.23
N ASP A 144 -8.63 3.89 -5.36
CA ASP A 144 -8.65 2.89 -4.29
C ASP A 144 -8.80 1.48 -4.89
N MET A 145 -7.67 0.80 -5.09
CA MET A 145 -7.64 -0.52 -5.71
C MET A 145 -8.33 -1.58 -4.86
N SER A 146 -8.44 -1.41 -3.54
CA SER A 146 -9.13 -2.34 -2.65
C SER A 146 -10.64 -2.39 -2.90
N SER A 147 -11.19 -1.37 -3.54
CA SER A 147 -12.58 -1.33 -3.96
C SER A 147 -12.86 -2.02 -5.30
N ILE A 148 -11.79 -2.40 -6.03
CA ILE A 148 -11.91 -3.06 -7.34
C ILE A 148 -12.03 -4.56 -7.13
N SER A 149 -13.21 -5.11 -7.48
CA SER A 149 -13.57 -6.51 -7.21
C SER A 149 -13.32 -7.47 -8.38
N THR A 150 -13.04 -6.96 -9.59
CA THR A 150 -12.83 -7.80 -10.77
C THR A 150 -11.38 -7.74 -11.26
N LYS A 151 -10.84 -8.89 -11.68
CA LYS A 151 -9.49 -8.99 -12.23
C LYS A 151 -9.31 -8.12 -13.48
N ASP A 152 -10.31 -8.05 -14.35
CA ASP A 152 -10.26 -7.25 -15.58
C ASP A 152 -10.14 -5.75 -15.29
N ALA A 153 -10.90 -5.24 -14.31
CA ALA A 153 -10.82 -3.84 -13.90
C ALA A 153 -9.48 -3.53 -13.20
N PHE A 154 -8.97 -4.47 -12.41
CA PHE A 154 -7.68 -4.37 -11.77
C PHE A 154 -6.55 -4.36 -12.80
N ASP A 155 -6.55 -5.31 -13.74
CA ASP A 155 -5.57 -5.40 -14.82
C ASP A 155 -5.57 -4.15 -15.70
N LYS A 156 -6.74 -3.59 -15.99
CA LYS A 156 -6.87 -2.36 -16.81
C LYS A 156 -6.11 -1.17 -16.20
N GLU A 157 -6.16 -0.99 -14.89
CA GLU A 157 -5.42 0.06 -14.19
C GLU A 157 -3.90 -0.13 -14.30
N LEU A 158 -3.43 -1.38 -14.20
CA LEU A 158 -2.00 -1.69 -14.31
C LEU A 158 -1.53 -1.66 -15.76
N LYS A 159 -2.30 -2.27 -16.67
CA LYS A 159 -1.96 -2.34 -18.09
C LYS A 159 -1.86 -0.97 -18.75
N GLY A 160 -2.70 -0.01 -18.37
CA GLY A 160 -2.62 1.34 -18.89
C GLY A 160 -1.25 1.99 -18.65
N VAL A 161 -0.64 1.75 -17.50
CA VAL A 161 0.71 2.25 -17.16
C VAL A 161 1.78 1.48 -17.95
N GLU A 162 1.66 0.16 -18.07
CA GLU A 162 2.59 -0.67 -18.86
C GLU A 162 2.63 -0.25 -20.32
N ASP A 163 1.47 -0.03 -20.92
CA ASP A 163 1.34 0.31 -22.33
C ASP A 163 1.99 1.69 -22.61
N LEU A 164 1.74 2.69 -21.76
CA LEU A 164 2.40 4.00 -21.87
C LEU A 164 3.91 3.92 -21.64
N TYR A 165 4.36 3.18 -20.63
CA TYR A 165 5.79 3.00 -20.38
C TYR A 165 6.49 2.39 -21.59
N LYS A 166 5.89 1.36 -22.18
CA LYS A 166 6.41 0.72 -23.40
C LYS A 166 6.41 1.66 -24.61
N GLU A 167 5.38 2.51 -24.74
CA GLU A 167 5.34 3.52 -25.80
C GLU A 167 6.49 4.54 -25.66
N ILE A 168 6.76 4.97 -24.41
CA ILE A 168 7.79 5.97 -24.11
C ILE A 168 9.21 5.42 -24.26
N THR A 169 9.46 4.20 -23.76
CA THR A 169 10.81 3.63 -23.62
C THR A 169 11.15 2.59 -24.67
N GLY A 170 10.15 1.97 -25.30
CA GLY A 170 10.32 0.79 -26.15
C GLY A 170 10.49 -0.52 -25.38
N GLU A 171 10.55 -0.49 -24.05
CA GLU A 171 10.83 -1.62 -23.17
C GLU A 171 9.59 -2.09 -22.43
N ALA A 172 9.57 -3.35 -21.97
CA ALA A 172 8.53 -3.84 -21.07
C ALA A 172 8.78 -3.32 -19.66
N MET A 173 7.69 -2.87 -18.98
CA MET A 173 7.77 -2.43 -17.59
C MET A 173 8.07 -3.59 -16.66
N THR A 174 8.92 -3.35 -15.66
CA THR A 174 9.13 -4.28 -14.56
C THR A 174 7.82 -4.46 -13.78
N LYS A 175 7.49 -5.71 -13.47
CA LYS A 175 6.23 -6.07 -12.78
C LYS A 175 6.30 -5.77 -11.28
N TYR A 176 6.56 -4.51 -10.92
CA TYR A 176 6.53 -3.99 -9.57
C TYR A 176 5.32 -3.08 -9.41
N TYR A 177 4.56 -3.31 -8.36
CA TYR A 177 3.32 -2.61 -8.08
C TYR A 177 3.31 -2.06 -6.66
N ARG A 178 2.79 -0.86 -6.51
CA ARG A 178 2.43 -0.29 -5.20
C ARG A 178 0.97 0.13 -5.22
N PRO A 179 0.13 -0.37 -4.30
CA PRO A 179 -1.25 0.05 -4.22
C PRO A 179 -1.36 1.52 -3.81
N PRO A 180 -2.16 2.35 -4.52
CA PRO A 180 -2.44 3.72 -4.13
C PRO A 180 -2.89 3.83 -2.67
N GLN A 181 -2.38 4.85 -1.98
CA GLN A 181 -2.70 5.12 -0.57
C GLN A 181 -2.35 3.98 0.41
N GLY A 182 -1.65 2.94 -0.04
CA GLY A 182 -1.43 1.73 0.75
C GLY A 182 -2.70 0.91 1.00
N LYS A 183 -3.79 1.17 0.29
CA LYS A 183 -5.05 0.43 0.43
C LYS A 183 -5.00 -0.88 -0.32
N TYR A 184 -5.32 -1.97 0.36
CA TYR A 184 -5.27 -3.30 -0.21
C TYR A 184 -6.35 -4.21 0.36
N SER A 185 -6.60 -5.31 -0.33
CA SER A 185 -7.28 -6.49 0.19
C SER A 185 -6.48 -7.73 -0.19
N ILE A 186 -6.75 -8.83 0.46
CA ILE A 186 -6.11 -10.12 0.13
C ILE A 186 -6.40 -10.52 -1.32
N GLU A 187 -7.62 -10.25 -1.81
CA GLU A 187 -8.01 -10.50 -3.19
C GLU A 187 -7.21 -9.65 -4.16
N ASN A 188 -6.95 -8.38 -3.84
CA ASN A 188 -6.15 -7.51 -4.71
C ASN A 188 -4.68 -7.92 -4.73
N LEU A 189 -4.11 -8.34 -3.60
CA LEU A 189 -2.77 -8.91 -3.55
C LEU A 189 -2.68 -10.17 -4.41
N GLN A 190 -3.70 -11.04 -4.34
CA GLN A 190 -3.76 -12.24 -5.19
C GLN A 190 -3.90 -11.87 -6.67
N MET A 191 -4.73 -10.86 -7.03
CA MET A 191 -4.87 -10.38 -8.41
C MET A 191 -3.54 -9.86 -8.95
N ALA A 192 -2.80 -9.07 -8.16
CA ALA A 192 -1.48 -8.57 -8.54
C ALA A 192 -0.50 -9.71 -8.79
N LYS A 193 -0.42 -10.66 -7.87
CA LYS A 193 0.40 -11.87 -8.00
C LYS A 193 0.05 -12.69 -9.25
N ASP A 194 -1.24 -12.92 -9.51
CA ASP A 194 -1.71 -13.67 -10.68
C ASP A 194 -1.39 -12.98 -12.01
N LEU A 195 -1.16 -11.67 -11.99
CA LEU A 195 -0.69 -10.87 -13.12
C LEU A 195 0.84 -10.81 -13.21
N GLY A 196 1.53 -11.50 -12.29
CA GLY A 196 2.99 -11.58 -12.23
C GLY A 196 3.66 -10.40 -11.54
N TYR A 197 2.91 -9.58 -10.79
CA TYR A 197 3.44 -8.46 -10.04
C TYR A 197 3.97 -8.86 -8.67
N HIS A 198 5.07 -8.21 -8.27
CA HIS A 198 5.51 -8.10 -6.88
C HIS A 198 4.95 -6.81 -6.30
N THR A 199 4.24 -6.91 -5.16
CA THR A 199 3.63 -5.75 -4.50
C THR A 199 4.57 -5.21 -3.42
N PHE A 200 4.81 -3.89 -3.42
CA PHE A 200 5.67 -3.25 -2.44
C PHE A 200 4.94 -2.21 -1.62
N PHE A 201 4.85 -2.46 -0.33
CA PHE A 201 4.55 -1.47 0.71
C PHE A 201 5.85 -0.80 1.18
N TRP A 202 5.89 -0.31 2.39
CA TRP A 202 7.05 0.36 2.99
C TRP A 202 7.12 0.09 4.48
N SER A 203 8.28 0.26 5.08
CA SER A 203 8.51 0.20 6.53
C SER A 203 9.00 1.53 7.11
N LEU A 204 9.29 2.50 6.26
CA LEU A 204 9.62 3.86 6.66
C LEU A 204 8.96 4.84 5.70
N ALA A 205 8.17 5.74 6.24
CA ALA A 205 7.56 6.86 5.56
C ALA A 205 7.21 7.97 6.57
N TYR A 206 6.92 9.15 6.08
CA TYR A 206 6.40 10.25 6.86
C TYR A 206 5.40 11.07 6.01
N VAL A 207 4.70 12.04 6.61
CA VAL A 207 3.75 12.86 5.87
C VAL A 207 4.51 13.93 5.09
N ASP A 208 4.69 13.72 3.80
CA ASP A 208 5.46 14.57 2.88
C ASP A 208 4.70 14.96 1.60
N TRP A 209 3.48 14.44 1.41
CA TRP A 209 2.67 14.60 0.19
C TRP A 209 1.73 15.79 0.20
N ILE A 210 1.57 16.49 1.33
CA ILE A 210 0.69 17.66 1.42
C ILE A 210 1.44 18.89 0.90
N GLU A 211 1.06 19.38 -0.29
CA GLU A 211 1.82 20.44 -0.98
C GLU A 211 1.92 21.75 -0.19
N ASP A 212 0.80 22.19 0.40
CA ASP A 212 0.73 23.46 1.13
C ASP A 212 1.21 23.34 2.60
N GLU A 213 1.51 22.13 3.06
CA GLU A 213 1.94 21.81 4.43
C GLU A 213 3.19 20.92 4.41
N GLN A 214 4.24 21.38 3.70
CA GLN A 214 5.49 20.62 3.64
C GLN A 214 6.19 20.62 5.00
N PRO A 215 6.67 19.45 5.47
CA PRO A 215 7.44 19.38 6.71
C PRO A 215 8.73 20.19 6.60
N SER A 216 9.20 20.74 7.71
CA SER A 216 10.53 21.34 7.76
C SER A 216 11.62 20.28 7.55
N LYS A 217 12.85 20.73 7.23
CA LYS A 217 14.01 19.83 7.11
C LYS A 217 14.27 19.08 8.41
N GLU A 218 14.16 19.77 9.53
CA GLU A 218 14.37 19.22 10.88
C GLU A 218 13.35 18.12 11.18
N GLU A 219 12.07 18.35 10.85
CA GLU A 219 11.01 17.34 11.03
C GLU A 219 11.23 16.12 10.13
N ALA A 220 11.63 16.35 8.87
CA ALA A 220 11.95 15.27 7.95
C ALA A 220 13.12 14.42 8.45
N PHE A 221 14.24 15.05 8.86
CA PHE A 221 15.39 14.35 9.41
C PHE A 221 15.06 13.63 10.72
N ASP A 222 14.30 14.25 11.63
CA ASP A 222 13.85 13.60 12.86
C ASP A 222 13.14 12.27 12.54
N LYS A 223 12.19 12.27 11.59
CA LYS A 223 11.46 11.05 11.22
C LYS A 223 12.30 10.02 10.48
N LEU A 224 13.11 10.48 9.51
CA LEU A 224 13.82 9.60 8.60
C LEU A 224 15.09 9.02 9.21
N LEU A 225 15.77 9.73 10.11
CA LEU A 225 16.99 9.24 10.79
C LEU A 225 16.67 8.43 12.06
N THR A 226 15.59 8.78 12.78
CA THR A 226 15.22 8.08 14.02
C THR A 226 14.61 6.72 13.74
N ARG A 227 13.78 6.63 12.70
CA ARG A 227 13.01 5.41 12.37
C ARG A 227 13.70 4.48 11.38
N ILE A 228 14.86 4.88 10.84
CA ILE A 228 15.57 4.03 9.88
C ILE A 228 16.03 2.74 10.54
N HIS A 229 15.93 1.63 9.84
CA HIS A 229 16.30 0.30 10.34
C HIS A 229 16.89 -0.55 9.20
N PRO A 230 17.67 -1.60 9.52
CA PRO A 230 18.16 -2.56 8.53
C PRO A 230 17.02 -3.17 7.71
N GLY A 231 17.19 -3.24 6.40
CA GLY A 231 16.21 -3.82 5.47
C GLY A 231 15.01 -2.94 5.17
N ALA A 232 15.06 -1.64 5.50
CA ALA A 232 13.91 -0.76 5.28
C ALA A 232 13.61 -0.53 3.80
N ILE A 233 12.35 -0.68 3.42
CA ILE A 233 11.78 -0.10 2.20
C ILE A 233 11.31 1.30 2.57
N VAL A 234 11.98 2.31 2.01
CA VAL A 234 11.70 3.72 2.29
C VAL A 234 10.75 4.27 1.23
N LEU A 235 9.65 4.86 1.67
CA LEU A 235 8.74 5.60 0.82
C LEU A 235 8.94 7.10 1.01
N LEU A 236 9.22 7.80 -0.10
CA LEU A 236 9.20 9.24 -0.23
C LEU A 236 8.29 9.63 -1.40
N HIS A 237 7.65 10.81 -1.35
CA HIS A 237 6.89 11.31 -2.50
C HIS A 237 7.74 12.29 -3.31
N SER A 238 7.74 12.10 -4.63
CA SER A 238 8.50 12.96 -5.54
C SER A 238 7.94 14.38 -5.64
N THR A 239 6.70 14.59 -5.24
CA THR A 239 6.05 15.90 -5.22
C THR A 239 6.51 16.77 -4.04
N SER A 240 7.19 16.18 -3.06
CA SER A 240 7.70 16.90 -1.89
C SER A 240 8.92 17.76 -2.21
N LYS A 241 8.77 19.07 -2.05
CA LYS A 241 9.90 20.00 -2.14
C LYS A 241 10.96 19.74 -1.07
N THR A 242 10.52 19.43 0.15
CA THR A 242 11.42 19.10 1.25
C THR A 242 12.28 17.88 0.91
N ASN A 243 11.69 16.81 0.36
CA ASN A 243 12.45 15.63 -0.07
C ASN A 243 13.50 15.98 -1.13
N ALA A 244 13.13 16.79 -2.13
CA ALA A 244 14.06 17.21 -3.17
C ALA A 244 15.24 18.01 -2.60
N GLU A 245 14.99 18.86 -1.61
CA GLU A 245 16.02 19.70 -0.98
C GLU A 245 16.95 18.91 -0.03
N ILE A 246 16.45 17.85 0.63
CA ILE A 246 17.21 17.14 1.66
C ILE A 246 17.85 15.84 1.17
N LEU A 247 17.45 15.27 0.03
CA LEU A 247 17.80 13.90 -0.34
C LEU A 247 19.32 13.66 -0.38
N ASP A 248 20.09 14.59 -0.92
CA ASP A 248 21.56 14.47 -0.97
C ASP A 248 22.16 14.36 0.45
N GLU A 249 21.74 15.23 1.36
CA GLU A 249 22.19 15.22 2.76
C GLU A 249 21.66 13.98 3.50
N LEU A 250 20.42 13.57 3.23
CA LEU A 250 19.82 12.38 3.83
C LEU A 250 20.57 11.11 3.46
N LEU A 251 20.93 10.95 2.18
CA LEU A 251 21.71 9.81 1.70
C LEU A 251 23.11 9.81 2.35
N THR A 252 23.74 10.98 2.46
CA THR A 252 25.03 11.13 3.18
C THR A 252 24.91 10.67 4.64
N ASN A 253 23.88 11.13 5.37
CA ASN A 253 23.67 10.73 6.76
C ASN A 253 23.46 9.21 6.89
N TRP A 254 22.68 8.59 6.02
CA TRP A 254 22.49 7.14 6.04
C TRP A 254 23.78 6.37 5.72
N GLU A 255 24.61 6.85 4.79
CA GLU A 255 25.94 6.28 4.52
C GLU A 255 26.87 6.41 5.75
N GLU A 256 26.88 7.56 6.42
CA GLU A 256 27.63 7.77 7.67
C GLU A 256 27.14 6.87 8.81
N MET A 257 25.85 6.55 8.86
CA MET A 257 25.29 5.56 9.77
C MET A 257 25.63 4.11 9.37
N GLY A 258 26.32 3.92 8.23
CA GLY A 258 26.79 2.64 7.72
C GLY A 258 25.78 1.89 6.85
N TYR A 259 24.71 2.56 6.37
CA TYR A 259 23.77 1.96 5.43
C TYR A 259 24.31 1.97 3.99
N THR A 260 23.87 1.00 3.22
CA THR A 260 24.08 0.89 1.77
C THR A 260 22.75 0.81 1.06
N PHE A 261 22.73 1.16 -0.23
CA PHE A 261 21.50 1.17 -1.03
C PHE A 261 21.48 -0.02 -1.99
N LYS A 262 20.37 -0.74 -2.02
CA LYS A 262 20.14 -1.86 -2.95
C LYS A 262 18.84 -1.66 -3.73
N SER A 263 18.74 -2.31 -4.88
CA SER A 263 17.51 -2.32 -5.68
C SER A 263 16.47 -3.30 -5.11
N LEU A 264 15.19 -3.10 -5.45
CA LEU A 264 14.15 -4.08 -5.12
C LEU A 264 14.38 -5.45 -5.80
N ASP A 265 15.12 -5.51 -6.92
CA ASP A 265 15.53 -6.79 -7.53
C ASP A 265 16.39 -7.60 -6.54
N GLN A 266 17.33 -6.93 -5.86
CA GLN A 266 18.18 -7.58 -4.86
C GLN A 266 17.39 -8.04 -3.63
N LEU A 267 16.34 -7.30 -3.24
CA LEU A 267 15.43 -7.71 -2.16
C LEU A 267 14.73 -9.03 -2.47
N ILE A 268 14.28 -9.21 -3.71
CA ILE A 268 13.53 -10.41 -4.13
C ILE A 268 14.39 -11.50 -4.75
N GLY A 269 15.74 -11.33 -4.75
CA GLY A 269 16.69 -12.34 -5.20
C GLY A 269 16.79 -12.50 -6.74
N LYS A 270 16.59 -11.41 -7.47
CA LYS A 270 16.74 -11.32 -8.93
C LYS A 270 18.09 -10.74 -9.34
#